data_f03f373d86b2c9cff4dc4c44b33664ee
#
_entry.id   f03f373d86b2c9cff4dc4c44b33664ee
#
_cell.length_a   1.000
_cell.length_b   1.000
_cell.length_c   1.000
_cell.angle_alpha   90.00
_cell.angle_beta   90.00
_cell.angle_gamma   90.00
#
_symmetry.space_group_name_H-M   'P 1'
#
loop_
_entity.id
_entity.type
_entity.pdbx_description
1 polymer ?
#
loop_
_entity_poly.entity_id
_entity_poly.type
_entity_poly.pdbx_seq_one_letter_code
_entity_poly.pdbx_strand_id
1 'polypeptide(L)'
;MKALKLTPDEWTTIRQEIDKHYPRSVTMVRWKMREVLGFTPREHTDWLGYYDHASPEDRRAGRHGYKTSIHLDFYDEAQRTMFLLKYGDWIGQKDENS
;
A
#
# COMPACT_ATOMS: atom_id res chain seq x y z
N MET A 1 -0.08 16.59 1.58
CA MET A 1 0.89 15.52 1.93
C MET A 1 0.87 14.45 0.87
N LYS A 2 2.04 13.96 0.50
CA LYS A 2 2.15 12.99 -0.56
C LYS A 2 1.76 11.60 -0.08
N ALA A 3 0.98 10.88 -0.88
CA ALA A 3 0.60 9.51 -0.54
C ALA A 3 1.82 8.59 -0.58
N LEU A 4 1.84 7.59 0.28
CA LEU A 4 2.88 6.58 0.28
C LEU A 4 2.48 5.47 -0.69
N LYS A 5 3.35 5.15 -1.63
CA LYS A 5 3.04 4.19 -2.69
C LYS A 5 3.64 2.83 -2.38
N LEU A 6 2.81 1.79 -2.45
CA LEU A 6 3.22 0.41 -2.19
C LEU A 6 2.79 -0.47 -3.34
N THR A 7 3.48 -1.62 -3.49
CA THR A 7 2.95 -2.67 -4.35
C THR A 7 1.84 -3.42 -3.60
N PRO A 8 0.96 -4.12 -4.33
CA PRO A 8 -0.08 -4.91 -3.67
C PRO A 8 0.49 -5.95 -2.70
N ASP A 9 1.61 -6.57 -3.05
CA ASP A 9 2.24 -7.56 -2.17
C ASP A 9 2.78 -6.93 -0.91
N GLU A 10 3.40 -5.76 -1.01
CA GLU A 10 3.87 -5.03 0.15
C GLU A 10 2.70 -4.68 1.08
N TRP A 11 1.61 -4.20 0.50
CA TRP A 11 0.44 -3.86 1.29
C TRP A 11 -0.16 -5.08 1.98
N THR A 12 -0.23 -6.21 1.29
CA THR A 12 -0.75 -7.43 1.88
C THR A 12 0.08 -7.86 3.09
N THR A 13 1.39 -7.81 2.96
CA THR A 13 2.30 -8.17 4.06
C THR A 13 2.11 -7.23 5.25
N ILE A 14 2.08 -5.93 4.98
CA ILE A 14 1.93 -4.94 6.05
C ILE A 14 0.57 -5.07 6.72
N ARG A 15 -0.48 -5.32 5.94
CA ARG A 15 -1.82 -5.50 6.49
C ARG A 15 -1.89 -6.71 7.42
N GLN A 16 -1.20 -7.78 7.05
CA GLN A 16 -1.13 -8.95 7.92
C GLN A 16 -0.43 -8.64 9.23
N GLU A 17 0.62 -7.83 9.18
CA GLU A 17 1.30 -7.41 10.41
C GLU A 17 0.41 -6.54 11.28
N ILE A 18 -0.34 -5.64 10.65
CA ILE A 18 -1.29 -4.81 11.39
C ILE A 18 -2.35 -5.69 12.06
N ASP A 19 -2.84 -6.69 11.36
CA ASP A 19 -3.88 -7.56 11.90
C ASP A 19 -3.40 -8.37 13.10
N LYS A 20 -2.10 -8.54 13.28
CA LYS A 20 -1.55 -9.20 14.46
C LYS A 20 -1.62 -8.33 15.71
N HIS A 21 -1.63 -7.03 15.55
CA HIS A 21 -1.52 -6.09 16.67
C HIS A 21 -2.79 -5.31 16.92
N TYR A 22 -3.73 -5.34 16.00
CA TYR A 22 -4.99 -4.59 16.08
C TYR A 22 -6.16 -5.52 15.77
N PRO A 23 -7.36 -5.21 16.29
CA PRO A 23 -8.55 -5.98 15.89
C PRO A 23 -8.76 -5.89 14.38
N ARG A 24 -9.28 -6.96 13.80
CA ARG A 24 -9.50 -6.99 12.34
C ARG A 24 -10.41 -5.86 11.86
N SER A 25 -11.29 -5.39 12.72
CA SER A 25 -12.17 -4.28 12.35
C SER A 25 -11.40 -3.03 11.97
N VAL A 26 -10.16 -2.88 12.47
CA VAL A 26 -9.35 -1.70 12.14
C VAL A 26 -9.01 -1.67 10.65
N THR A 27 -8.70 -2.84 10.06
CA THR A 27 -8.38 -2.89 8.63
C THR A 27 -9.60 -3.13 7.75
N MET A 28 -10.73 -3.49 8.34
CA MET A 28 -11.94 -3.76 7.56
C MET A 28 -12.88 -2.56 7.49
N VAL A 29 -12.78 -1.64 8.43
CA VAL A 29 -13.65 -0.47 8.48
C VAL A 29 -12.82 0.78 8.21
N ARG A 30 -13.11 1.44 7.10
CA ARG A 30 -12.28 2.54 6.62
C ARG A 30 -12.09 3.67 7.63
N TRP A 31 -13.16 4.07 8.30
CA TRP A 31 -13.04 5.17 9.27
C TRP A 31 -12.23 4.77 10.50
N LYS A 32 -12.28 3.48 10.88
CA LYS A 32 -11.46 3.00 11.99
C LYS A 32 -9.99 2.99 11.61
N MET A 33 -9.68 2.58 10.39
CA MET A 33 -8.31 2.61 9.90
C MET A 33 -7.76 4.04 9.95
N ARG A 34 -8.56 5.00 9.50
CA ARG A 34 -8.17 6.39 9.54
C ARG A 34 -7.90 6.87 10.97
N GLU A 35 -8.76 6.52 11.91
CA GLU A 35 -8.63 6.98 13.29
C GLU A 35 -7.48 6.31 14.03
N VAL A 36 -7.32 5.02 13.83
CA VAL A 36 -6.34 4.24 14.59
C VAL A 36 -4.96 4.31 13.94
N LEU A 37 -4.90 4.18 12.63
CA LEU A 37 -3.64 4.09 11.90
C LEU A 37 -3.24 5.40 11.22
N GLY A 38 -4.19 6.31 11.03
CA GLY A 38 -3.89 7.62 10.45
C GLY A 38 -3.87 7.67 8.95
N PHE A 39 -4.36 6.63 8.26
CA PHE A 39 -4.39 6.61 6.81
C PHE A 39 -5.57 5.79 6.30
N THR A 40 -5.85 5.95 5.00
CA THR A 40 -6.73 5.04 4.27
C THR A 40 -6.02 4.58 3.01
N PRO A 41 -6.21 3.32 2.61
CA PRO A 41 -5.59 2.82 1.38
C PRO A 41 -6.47 3.13 0.17
N ARG A 42 -5.82 3.33 -0.96
CA ARG A 42 -6.49 3.60 -2.23
C ARG A 42 -5.79 2.82 -3.32
N GLU A 43 -6.54 1.98 -4.04
CA GLU A 43 -5.98 1.24 -5.16
C GLU A 43 -5.90 2.14 -6.38
N HIS A 44 -4.77 2.08 -7.06
CA HIS A 44 -4.55 2.87 -8.26
C HIS A 44 -3.99 1.96 -9.35
N THR A 45 -4.56 2.02 -10.55
CA THR A 45 -4.14 1.19 -11.68
C THR A 45 -3.76 2.08 -12.86
N ASP A 46 -2.54 1.90 -13.35
CA ASP A 46 -2.04 2.65 -14.49
C ASP A 46 -1.99 1.76 -15.73
N TRP A 47 -2.40 2.33 -16.87
CA TRP A 47 -2.23 1.67 -18.16
C TRP A 47 -0.84 1.98 -18.71
N LEU A 48 -0.05 0.94 -18.95
CA LEU A 48 1.33 1.10 -19.41
C LEU A 48 1.55 0.61 -20.84
N GLY A 49 0.50 0.12 -21.49
CA GLY A 49 0.59 -0.34 -22.88
C GLY A 49 0.60 -1.85 -23.00
N TYR A 50 0.54 -2.30 -24.26
CA TYR A 50 0.37 -3.73 -24.54
C TYR A 50 1.61 -4.57 -24.25
N TYR A 51 2.78 -3.95 -24.15
CA TYR A 51 4.02 -4.72 -24.09
C TYR A 51 4.40 -5.09 -22.68
N ASP A 52 3.40 -5.35 -21.88
CA ASP A 52 3.63 -6.14 -20.69
C ASP A 52 4.54 -5.50 -19.65
N HIS A 53 4.13 -4.33 -19.23
CA HIS A 53 4.75 -3.68 -18.10
C HIS A 53 4.02 -4.00 -16.79
N ALA A 54 3.09 -4.96 -16.84
CA ALA A 54 2.30 -5.31 -15.67
C ALA A 54 3.17 -5.96 -14.62
N SER A 55 2.84 -5.70 -13.36
CA SER A 55 3.47 -6.40 -12.25
C SER A 55 3.07 -7.88 -12.28
N PRO A 56 3.81 -8.75 -11.58
CA PRO A 56 3.41 -10.16 -11.53
C PRO A 56 2.00 -10.36 -11.00
N GLU A 57 1.58 -9.53 -10.05
CA GLU A 57 0.24 -9.63 -9.51
C GLU A 57 -0.81 -9.34 -10.56
N ASP A 58 -0.58 -8.32 -11.38
CA ASP A 58 -1.52 -7.94 -12.42
C ASP A 58 -1.57 -8.97 -13.53
N ARG A 59 -0.43 -9.58 -13.85
CA ARG A 59 -0.41 -10.66 -14.83
C ARG A 59 -1.23 -11.84 -14.37
N ARG A 60 -1.08 -12.23 -13.12
CA ARG A 60 -1.85 -13.34 -12.57
C ARG A 60 -3.34 -13.06 -12.57
N ALA A 61 -3.70 -11.79 -12.43
CA ALA A 61 -5.09 -11.37 -12.45
C ALA A 61 -5.63 -11.11 -13.86
N GLY A 62 -4.80 -11.29 -14.89
CA GLY A 62 -5.23 -11.06 -16.26
C GLY A 62 -5.20 -9.60 -16.68
N ARG A 63 -4.56 -8.74 -15.92
CA ARG A 63 -4.50 -7.30 -16.23
C ARG A 63 -3.22 -6.96 -16.98
N HIS A 64 -3.09 -7.54 -18.17
CA HIS A 64 -1.90 -7.28 -19.00
C HIS A 64 -1.88 -5.82 -19.45
N GLY A 65 -0.71 -5.19 -19.36
CA GLY A 65 -0.55 -3.80 -19.74
C GLY A 65 -0.91 -2.82 -18.65
N TYR A 66 -1.35 -3.29 -17.49
CA TYR A 66 -1.69 -2.44 -16.35
C TYR A 66 -0.72 -2.67 -15.20
N LYS A 67 -0.54 -1.66 -14.40
CA LYS A 67 0.22 -1.77 -13.16
C LYS A 67 -0.62 -1.23 -12.02
N THR A 68 -0.82 -2.05 -11.01
CA THR A 68 -1.60 -1.67 -9.82
C THR A 68 -0.66 -1.30 -8.68
N SER A 69 -1.00 -0.24 -7.98
CA SER A 69 -0.30 0.16 -6.76
C SER A 69 -1.30 0.54 -5.70
N ILE A 70 -0.86 0.48 -4.44
CA ILE A 70 -1.68 0.88 -3.31
C ILE A 70 -1.11 2.18 -2.77
N HIS A 71 -1.94 3.20 -2.69
CA HIS A 71 -1.55 4.49 -2.14
C HIS A 71 -2.15 4.64 -0.75
N LEU A 72 -1.31 4.94 0.22
CA LEU A 72 -1.77 5.20 1.57
C LEU A 72 -1.87 6.70 1.76
N ASP A 73 -3.09 7.17 1.93
CA ASP A 73 -3.35 8.59 2.09
C ASP A 73 -3.35 8.93 3.58
N PHE A 74 -2.26 9.49 4.06
CA PHE A 74 -2.10 9.87 5.45
C PHE A 74 -2.73 11.23 5.70
N TYR A 75 -3.30 11.39 6.89
CA TYR A 75 -3.96 12.63 7.29
C TYR A 75 -3.08 13.51 8.18
N ASP A 76 -1.91 12.98 8.56
CA ASP A 76 -1.00 13.66 9.47
C ASP A 76 0.41 13.17 9.17
N GLU A 77 1.35 14.09 9.02
CA GLU A 77 2.72 13.73 8.70
C GLU A 77 3.39 12.92 9.81
N ALA A 78 3.04 13.18 11.04
CA ALA A 78 3.57 12.40 12.17
C ALA A 78 3.12 10.95 12.07
N GLN A 79 1.88 10.70 11.67
CA GLN A 79 1.39 9.35 11.47
C GLN A 79 2.14 8.64 10.35
N ARG A 80 2.43 9.36 9.28
CA ARG A 80 3.20 8.80 8.16
C ARG A 80 4.61 8.41 8.62
N THR A 81 5.24 9.27 9.38
CA THR A 81 6.57 9.00 9.91
C THR A 81 6.57 7.77 10.82
N MET A 82 5.58 7.68 11.71
CA MET A 82 5.45 6.53 12.60
C MET A 82 5.23 5.24 11.81
N PHE A 83 4.41 5.30 10.77
CA PHE A 83 4.18 4.14 9.91
C PHE A 83 5.48 3.67 9.26
N LEU A 84 6.28 4.61 8.74
CA LEU A 84 7.54 4.26 8.10
C LEU A 84 8.55 3.68 9.10
N LEU A 85 8.54 4.16 10.33
CA LEU A 85 9.40 3.58 11.36
C LEU A 85 9.00 2.15 11.69
N LYS A 86 7.71 1.86 11.69
CA LYS A 86 7.21 0.53 12.02
C LYS A 86 7.29 -0.46 10.88
N TYR A 87 6.96 -0.03 9.67
CA TYR A 87 6.75 -0.93 8.55
C TYR A 87 7.65 -0.66 7.36
N GLY A 88 8.57 0.28 7.48
CA GLY A 88 9.43 0.65 6.36
C GLY A 88 10.25 -0.49 5.81
N ASP A 89 10.57 -1.48 6.63
CA ASP A 89 11.35 -2.63 6.20
C ASP A 89 10.62 -3.49 5.19
N TRP A 90 9.31 -3.46 5.17
CA TRP A 90 8.50 -4.22 4.21
C TRP A 90 8.22 -3.45 2.93
N ILE A 91 8.54 -2.17 2.90
CA ILE A 91 8.33 -1.34 1.72
C ILE A 91 9.57 -1.44 0.86
N GLY A 92 9.36 -1.50 -0.44
CA GLY A 92 10.47 -1.70 -1.35
C GLY A 92 11.53 -0.64 -1.27
N GLN A 93 12.58 -0.92 -0.57
CA GLN A 93 13.68 0.00 -0.41
C GLN A 93 14.45 0.22 -1.68
N LYS A 94 14.32 -0.71 -2.60
CA LYS A 94 14.90 -0.49 -3.90
C LYS A 94 14.41 0.79 -4.54
N ASP A 95 13.29 1.31 -4.05
CA ASP A 95 12.73 2.51 -4.63
C ASP A 95 13.54 3.75 -4.34
N GLU A 96 14.10 3.84 -3.16
CA GLU A 96 14.87 5.01 -2.85
C GLU A 96 16.23 4.99 -3.50
N ASN A 97 16.64 3.85 -3.97
CA ASN A 97 17.88 3.74 -4.72
C ASN A 97 17.71 4.10 -6.16
N SER A 98 16.52 4.18 -6.58
CA SER A 98 16.23 4.47 -7.97
C SER A 98 16.16 5.94 -8.19
#